data_b8510cd2f4d164f8214fd0d440caf4e8
#
_entry.id   b8510cd2f4d164f8214fd0d440caf4e8
#
_cell.length_a   1.000
_cell.length_b   1.000
_cell.length_c   1.000
_cell.angle_alpha   90.00
_cell.angle_beta   90.00
_cell.angle_gamma   90.00
#
_symmetry.space_group_name_H-M   'P 1'
#
loop_
_entity.id
_entity.type
_entity.pdbx_description
1 polymer ?
#
loop_
_entity_poly.entity_id
_entity_poly.type
_entity_poly.pdbx_seq_one_letter_code
_entity_poly.pdbx_strand_id
1 'polypeptide(L)'
;DGSSPVRWQKGGFTTLAPGYTGPTLTELNAAFHPRIPRYDMYENEQERLGITGSLQFAPSDSTAINFDALYSKLDGTRIEQFLQAPVFSAAGASGIGGVDVREAEIRAGRDGQTALVYGVFDDVDIRSEQRFDSLTTEFTQFTLDGSHDFGNGLKLTALAGMAESEHDNPKQTTLLFDALDIDGYVYDFRKDDRLPLISYGALDVTAPASWRLTQIRLR
;
A
#
# COMPACT_ATOMS: atom_id res chain seq x y z
N ASP A 1 -4.22 0.47 5.56
CA ASP A 1 -3.01 -0.13 5.04
C ASP A 1 -2.96 0.13 3.54
N GLY A 2 -2.41 1.26 3.19
CA GLY A 2 -2.19 1.67 1.81
C GLY A 2 -0.88 1.15 1.24
N SER A 3 -0.17 0.32 1.94
CA SER A 3 1.02 -0.30 1.43
C SER A 3 0.61 -1.22 0.30
N SER A 4 0.95 -0.86 -0.90
CA SER A 4 1.15 -1.85 -1.95
C SER A 4 2.02 -2.92 -1.31
N PRO A 5 1.56 -4.16 -1.14
CA PRO A 5 2.36 -5.14 -0.45
C PRO A 5 3.69 -5.22 -1.18
N VAL A 6 4.77 -5.04 -0.44
CA VAL A 6 6.10 -5.40 -0.92
C VAL A 6 5.98 -6.86 -1.26
N ARG A 7 5.73 -7.16 -2.51
CA ARG A 7 5.61 -8.56 -2.93
C ARG A 7 7.00 -9.15 -2.83
N TRP A 8 7.11 -10.15 -2.02
CA TRP A 8 8.25 -11.03 -2.06
C TRP A 8 8.17 -11.84 -3.35
N GLN A 9 9.28 -11.89 -4.08
CA GLN A 9 9.39 -12.61 -5.34
C GLN A 9 10.66 -13.44 -5.38
N LYS A 10 10.76 -14.31 -6.36
CA LYS A 10 11.96 -15.05 -6.74
C LYS A 10 12.39 -14.61 -8.14
N GLY A 11 13.69 -14.77 -8.41
CA GLY A 11 14.24 -14.47 -9.73
C GLY A 11 14.56 -13.00 -9.98
N GLY A 12 15.00 -12.70 -11.17
CA GLY A 12 15.27 -11.35 -11.66
C GLY A 12 16.73 -10.92 -11.63
N PHE A 13 17.60 -11.60 -10.87
CA PHE A 13 19.03 -11.32 -10.91
C PHE A 13 19.66 -11.95 -12.16
N THR A 14 20.41 -11.17 -12.92
CA THR A 14 21.04 -11.58 -14.19
C THR A 14 22.55 -11.47 -14.17
N THR A 15 23.09 -10.59 -13.34
CA THR A 15 24.50 -10.23 -13.35
C THR A 15 25.14 -10.34 -11.96
N LEU A 16 26.36 -10.83 -11.90
CA LEU A 16 27.23 -10.81 -10.73
C LEU A 16 28.41 -9.90 -11.02
N ALA A 17 28.71 -9.00 -10.11
CA ALA A 17 29.83 -8.08 -10.25
C ALA A 17 31.18 -8.82 -10.31
N PRO A 18 32.20 -8.25 -10.96
CA PRO A 18 33.54 -8.83 -10.96
C PRO A 18 34.07 -9.06 -9.55
N GLY A 19 34.60 -10.28 -9.30
CA GLY A 19 35.14 -10.64 -7.98
C GLY A 19 34.07 -11.07 -6.95
N TYR A 20 32.82 -11.19 -7.36
CA TYR A 20 31.75 -11.70 -6.50
C TYR A 20 32.09 -13.07 -5.91
N THR A 21 31.85 -13.20 -4.59
CA THR A 21 31.96 -14.47 -3.86
C THR A 21 30.72 -14.65 -3.01
N GLY A 22 29.88 -15.64 -3.31
CA GLY A 22 28.63 -15.85 -2.60
C GLY A 22 27.76 -16.89 -3.28
N PRO A 23 26.44 -16.91 -3.01
CA PRO A 23 25.50 -17.78 -3.66
C PRO A 23 25.51 -17.60 -5.19
N THR A 24 25.37 -18.69 -5.93
CA THR A 24 25.25 -18.65 -7.39
C THR A 24 24.00 -17.89 -7.84
N LEU A 25 23.96 -17.42 -9.11
CA LEU A 25 22.73 -16.82 -9.67
C LEU A 25 21.51 -17.75 -9.55
N THR A 26 21.70 -19.04 -9.65
CA THR A 26 20.63 -20.02 -9.48
C THR A 26 20.10 -20.01 -8.05
N GLU A 27 20.95 -19.97 -7.04
CA GLU A 27 20.56 -19.92 -5.64
C GLU A 27 19.94 -18.58 -5.28
N LEU A 28 20.49 -17.45 -5.75
CA LEU A 28 19.90 -16.12 -5.58
C LEU A 28 18.51 -16.04 -6.17
N ASN A 29 18.33 -16.54 -7.39
CA ASN A 29 17.04 -16.53 -8.08
C ASN A 29 16.04 -17.55 -7.48
N ALA A 30 16.48 -18.51 -6.70
CA ALA A 30 15.63 -19.41 -5.93
C ALA A 30 15.21 -18.83 -4.56
N ALA A 31 15.92 -17.83 -4.05
CA ALA A 31 15.62 -17.17 -2.78
C ALA A 31 14.54 -16.08 -2.94
N PHE A 32 13.70 -15.93 -1.91
CA PHE A 32 12.75 -14.83 -1.85
C PHE A 32 13.47 -13.51 -1.52
N HIS A 33 13.07 -12.45 -2.19
CA HIS A 33 13.51 -11.08 -1.91
C HIS A 33 12.35 -10.10 -2.18
N PRO A 34 12.37 -8.87 -1.60
CA PRO A 34 11.36 -7.88 -1.93
C PRO A 34 11.47 -7.46 -3.40
N ARG A 35 10.32 -7.31 -4.04
CA ARG A 35 10.27 -6.82 -5.42
C ARG A 35 10.68 -5.35 -5.51
N ILE A 36 10.22 -4.55 -4.56
CA ILE A 36 10.45 -3.10 -4.49
C ILE A 36 10.79 -2.77 -3.05
N PRO A 37 12.08 -2.87 -2.63
CA PRO A 37 12.46 -2.41 -1.30
C PRO A 37 12.23 -0.90 -1.19
N ARG A 38 11.56 -0.45 -0.11
CA ARG A 38 11.22 0.95 0.05
C ARG A 38 10.94 1.34 1.50
N TYR A 39 11.13 2.62 1.80
CA TYR A 39 10.56 3.28 2.96
C TYR A 39 9.36 4.11 2.53
N ASP A 40 8.28 4.01 3.30
CA ASP A 40 7.03 4.71 3.07
C ASP A 40 6.73 5.65 4.24
N MET A 41 6.24 6.84 3.93
CA MET A 41 5.67 7.76 4.91
C MET A 41 4.28 8.17 4.44
N TYR A 42 3.32 8.13 5.37
CA TYR A 42 1.93 8.50 5.14
C TYR A 42 1.51 9.59 6.09
N GLU A 43 0.88 10.62 5.54
CA GLU A 43 0.14 11.63 6.29
C GLU A 43 -1.31 11.60 5.84
N ASN A 44 -2.23 11.47 6.80
CA ASN A 44 -3.67 11.47 6.54
C ASN A 44 -4.34 12.47 7.47
N GLU A 45 -5.11 13.37 6.88
CA GLU A 45 -6.02 14.23 7.59
C GLU A 45 -7.45 13.81 7.23
N GLN A 46 -8.33 13.70 8.23
CA GLN A 46 -9.69 13.25 8.02
C GLN A 46 -10.67 14.04 8.90
N GLU A 47 -11.73 14.51 8.27
CA GLU A 47 -12.89 15.06 8.96
C GLU A 47 -14.10 14.15 8.69
N ARG A 48 -14.86 13.86 9.74
CA ARG A 48 -16.06 13.04 9.61
C ARG A 48 -17.26 13.71 10.29
N LEU A 49 -18.32 13.85 9.51
CA LEU A 49 -19.65 14.20 10.00
C LEU A 49 -20.51 12.94 9.98
N GLY A 50 -21.22 12.67 11.08
CA GLY A 50 -22.22 11.60 11.15
C GLY A 50 -23.48 12.15 11.82
N ILE A 51 -24.62 11.91 11.18
CA ILE A 51 -25.94 12.29 11.71
C ILE A 51 -26.81 11.05 11.67
N THR A 52 -27.45 10.74 12.81
CA THR A 52 -28.42 9.66 12.91
C THR A 52 -29.71 10.18 13.49
N GLY A 53 -30.82 9.64 13.01
CA GLY A 53 -32.14 9.91 13.56
C GLY A 53 -32.96 8.64 13.58
N SER A 54 -33.70 8.43 14.68
CA SER A 54 -34.62 7.30 14.82
C SER A 54 -35.97 7.81 15.27
N LEU A 55 -37.02 7.31 14.64
CA LEU A 55 -38.41 7.58 15.01
C LEU A 55 -39.13 6.26 15.23
N GLN A 56 -39.71 6.09 16.42
CA GLN A 56 -40.53 4.95 16.75
C GLN A 56 -42.00 5.37 16.87
N PHE A 57 -42.88 4.63 16.24
CA PHE A 57 -44.34 4.81 16.31
C PHE A 57 -44.98 3.51 16.74
N ALA A 58 -45.66 3.53 17.90
CA ALA A 58 -46.38 2.38 18.44
C ALA A 58 -47.87 2.75 18.63
N PRO A 59 -48.71 2.55 17.60
CA PRO A 59 -50.16 2.91 17.67
C PRO A 59 -50.94 2.02 18.61
N SER A 60 -50.42 0.86 19.00
CA SER A 60 -50.98 -0.08 19.97
C SER A 60 -49.90 -0.93 20.60
N ASP A 61 -50.20 -1.63 21.71
CA ASP A 61 -49.27 -2.57 22.35
C ASP A 61 -48.85 -3.73 21.43
N SER A 62 -49.63 -4.02 20.40
CA SER A 62 -49.39 -5.08 19.42
C SER A 62 -48.65 -4.63 18.16
N THR A 63 -48.43 -3.31 17.97
CA THR A 63 -47.84 -2.77 16.73
C THR A 63 -46.73 -1.80 17.03
N ALA A 64 -45.56 -2.01 16.43
CA ALA A 64 -44.45 -1.08 16.45
C ALA A 64 -43.91 -0.88 15.05
N ILE A 65 -43.55 0.37 14.73
CA ILE A 65 -42.94 0.77 13.46
C ILE A 65 -41.77 1.66 13.80
N ASN A 66 -40.59 1.38 13.24
CA ASN A 66 -39.39 2.14 13.43
C ASN A 66 -38.91 2.67 12.07
N PHE A 67 -38.48 3.92 12.05
CA PHE A 67 -37.79 4.53 10.93
C PHE A 67 -36.44 5.06 11.41
N ASP A 68 -35.37 4.60 10.75
CA ASP A 68 -34.02 5.04 11.02
C ASP A 68 -33.42 5.71 9.79
N ALA A 69 -32.69 6.78 10.03
CA ALA A 69 -31.94 7.49 9.01
C ALA A 69 -30.50 7.70 9.47
N LEU A 70 -29.55 7.51 8.59
CA LEU A 70 -28.14 7.75 8.77
C LEU A 70 -27.60 8.54 7.58
N TYR A 71 -26.88 9.61 7.87
CA TYR A 71 -26.02 10.31 6.93
C TYR A 71 -24.61 10.36 7.49
N SER A 72 -23.62 10.07 6.66
CA SER A 72 -22.19 10.20 7.02
C SER A 72 -21.45 10.80 5.86
N LYS A 73 -20.57 11.77 6.17
CA LYS A 73 -19.63 12.35 5.23
C LYS A 73 -18.22 12.24 5.80
N LEU A 74 -17.29 11.76 4.98
CA LEU A 74 -15.86 11.72 5.24
C LEU A 74 -15.16 12.56 4.19
N ASP A 75 -14.49 13.62 4.61
CA ASP A 75 -13.54 14.37 3.80
C ASP A 75 -12.12 14.03 4.28
N GLY A 76 -11.19 13.84 3.34
CA GLY A 76 -9.84 13.48 3.69
C GLY A 76 -8.80 13.92 2.67
N THR A 77 -7.58 14.14 3.17
CA THR A 77 -6.38 14.24 2.34
C THR A 77 -5.40 13.15 2.71
N ARG A 78 -4.66 12.69 1.72
CA ARG A 78 -3.61 11.69 1.89
C ARG A 78 -2.36 12.12 1.13
N ILE A 79 -1.25 12.15 1.85
CA ILE A 79 0.08 12.29 1.27
C ILE A 79 0.82 10.99 1.48
N GLU A 80 1.34 10.42 0.40
CA GLU A 80 2.21 9.25 0.42
C GLU A 80 3.57 9.65 -0.14
N GLN A 81 4.64 9.31 0.58
CA GLN A 81 6.01 9.55 0.14
C GLN A 81 6.77 8.24 0.17
N PHE A 82 7.40 7.91 -0.94
CA PHE A 82 8.18 6.69 -1.08
C PHE A 82 9.63 7.03 -1.45
N LEU A 83 10.55 6.30 -0.85
CA LEU A 83 11.93 6.20 -1.31
C LEU A 83 12.21 4.72 -1.59
N GLN A 84 12.37 4.37 -2.84
CA GLN A 84 12.27 2.99 -3.31
C GLN A 84 13.27 2.65 -4.42
N ALA A 85 13.58 1.35 -4.55
CA ALA A 85 14.23 0.78 -5.73
C ALA A 85 13.16 0.07 -6.58
N PRO A 86 12.55 0.74 -7.59
CA PRO A 86 11.33 0.27 -8.25
C PRO A 86 11.52 -0.97 -9.10
N VAL A 87 12.73 -1.24 -9.54
CA VAL A 87 13.10 -2.39 -10.39
C VAL A 87 14.27 -3.18 -9.81
N PHE A 88 14.29 -3.30 -8.49
CA PHE A 88 15.42 -3.80 -7.71
C PHE A 88 16.12 -5.04 -8.28
N SER A 89 15.41 -6.02 -8.83
CA SER A 89 16.01 -7.24 -9.36
C SER A 89 15.61 -7.54 -10.80
N ALA A 90 14.70 -6.79 -11.40
CA ALA A 90 14.24 -7.08 -12.74
C ALA A 90 15.06 -6.29 -13.75
N ALA A 91 15.54 -6.95 -14.79
CA ALA A 91 15.89 -6.27 -16.03
C ALA A 91 14.66 -5.46 -16.47
N GLY A 92 14.79 -4.16 -16.38
CA GLY A 92 13.80 -3.14 -16.39
C GLY A 92 12.49 -3.35 -17.11
N ALA A 93 11.42 -3.34 -16.35
CA ALA A 93 10.10 -2.96 -16.88
C ALA A 93 10.12 -1.52 -17.47
N SER A 94 11.14 -0.74 -17.21
CA SER A 94 11.39 0.61 -17.72
C SER A 94 12.51 0.67 -18.77
N GLY A 95 13.09 -0.46 -19.19
CA GLY A 95 14.22 -0.49 -20.12
C GLY A 95 15.57 -0.12 -19.49
N ILE A 96 15.61 -0.02 -18.17
CA ILE A 96 16.80 0.25 -17.38
C ILE A 96 17.42 -1.10 -17.02
N GLY A 97 18.74 -1.23 -17.04
CA GLY A 97 19.47 -2.48 -16.81
C GLY A 97 19.15 -3.15 -15.48
N GLY A 98 19.43 -4.43 -15.38
CA GLY A 98 19.33 -5.15 -14.11
C GLY A 98 20.48 -4.76 -13.19
N VAL A 99 20.31 -5.01 -11.89
CA VAL A 99 21.35 -4.72 -10.90
C VAL A 99 22.51 -5.72 -10.98
N ASP A 100 23.71 -5.27 -10.68
CA ASP A 100 24.90 -6.07 -10.50
C ASP A 100 25.05 -6.48 -9.04
N VAL A 101 25.02 -7.77 -8.74
CA VAL A 101 25.15 -8.27 -7.38
C VAL A 101 26.62 -8.30 -6.96
N ARG A 102 27.02 -7.46 -5.99
CA ARG A 102 28.41 -7.41 -5.44
C ARG A 102 28.61 -8.32 -4.26
N GLU A 103 27.62 -8.38 -3.38
CA GLU A 103 27.63 -9.24 -2.19
C GLU A 103 26.20 -9.76 -1.97
N ALA A 104 26.07 -10.97 -1.48
CA ALA A 104 24.77 -11.51 -1.12
C ALA A 104 24.89 -12.58 -0.03
N GLU A 105 23.88 -12.62 0.84
CA GLU A 105 23.68 -13.69 1.82
C GLU A 105 22.24 -14.19 1.75
N ILE A 106 22.08 -15.50 1.61
CA ILE A 106 20.79 -16.17 1.69
C ILE A 106 20.72 -17.01 2.97
N ARG A 107 19.55 -17.04 3.58
CA ARG A 107 19.28 -17.88 4.76
C ARG A 107 18.02 -18.68 4.58
N ALA A 108 17.97 -19.86 5.21
CA ALA A 108 16.74 -20.63 5.30
C ALA A 108 15.77 -19.93 6.27
N GLY A 109 14.53 -19.75 5.85
CA GLY A 109 13.42 -19.31 6.69
C GLY A 109 12.84 -20.45 7.53
N ARG A 110 11.88 -20.12 8.39
CA ARG A 110 11.22 -21.09 9.31
C ARG A 110 10.42 -22.16 8.57
N ASP A 111 9.97 -21.85 7.36
CA ASP A 111 9.17 -22.73 6.49
C ASP A 111 10.02 -23.55 5.50
N GLY A 112 11.36 -23.51 5.65
CA GLY A 112 12.30 -24.17 4.73
C GLY A 112 12.51 -23.44 3.41
N GLN A 113 11.86 -22.29 3.19
CA GLN A 113 12.17 -21.42 2.06
C GLN A 113 13.44 -20.63 2.32
N THR A 114 14.15 -20.29 1.27
CA THR A 114 15.32 -19.43 1.36
C THR A 114 14.96 -17.99 1.07
N ALA A 115 15.59 -17.06 1.77
CA ALA A 115 15.43 -15.63 1.57
C ALA A 115 16.78 -14.93 1.44
N LEU A 116 16.87 -13.94 0.56
CA LEU A 116 17.96 -12.99 0.49
C LEU A 116 17.84 -12.04 1.68
N VAL A 117 18.75 -12.16 2.63
CA VAL A 117 18.71 -11.36 3.86
C VAL A 117 19.71 -10.22 3.88
N TYR A 118 20.66 -10.24 2.97
CA TYR A 118 21.65 -9.18 2.80
C TYR A 118 22.14 -9.16 1.36
N GLY A 119 22.41 -7.98 0.86
CA GLY A 119 23.09 -7.78 -0.42
C GLY A 119 23.62 -6.37 -0.58
N VAL A 120 24.68 -6.26 -1.38
CA VAL A 120 25.22 -5.02 -1.93
C VAL A 120 25.09 -5.10 -3.43
N PHE A 121 24.55 -4.04 -4.02
CA PHE A 121 24.21 -4.00 -5.43
C PHE A 121 24.75 -2.73 -6.06
N ASP A 122 25.19 -2.84 -7.30
CA ASP A 122 25.51 -1.71 -8.17
C ASP A 122 24.44 -1.60 -9.27
N ASP A 123 24.45 -0.47 -9.95
CA ASP A 123 23.52 -0.19 -11.06
C ASP A 123 22.04 -0.17 -10.62
N VAL A 124 21.78 0.32 -9.41
CA VAL A 124 20.43 0.36 -8.83
C VAL A 124 19.75 1.69 -9.13
N ASP A 125 18.55 1.61 -9.72
CA ASP A 125 17.72 2.79 -9.89
C ASP A 125 16.93 3.08 -8.62
N ILE A 126 16.99 4.33 -8.17
CA ILE A 126 16.28 4.81 -6.99
C ILE A 126 15.22 5.81 -7.41
N ARG A 127 14.05 5.71 -6.82
CA ARG A 127 12.91 6.61 -7.05
C ARG A 127 12.44 7.24 -5.75
N SER A 128 12.28 8.57 -5.78
CA SER A 128 11.46 9.30 -4.84
C SER A 128 10.10 9.57 -5.48
N GLU A 129 9.05 9.11 -4.86
CA GLU A 129 7.67 9.30 -5.34
C GLU A 129 6.87 10.02 -4.28
N GLN A 130 6.11 11.03 -4.69
CA GLN A 130 5.15 11.70 -3.84
C GLN A 130 3.78 11.65 -4.49
N ARG A 131 2.78 11.23 -3.72
CA ARG A 131 1.38 11.20 -4.12
C ARG A 131 0.57 12.06 -3.17
N PHE A 132 -0.36 12.82 -3.73
CA PHE A 132 -1.38 13.55 -3.02
C PHE A 132 -2.76 13.15 -3.53
N ASP A 133 -3.66 12.81 -2.62
CA ASP A 133 -5.07 12.54 -2.90
C ASP A 133 -5.94 13.46 -2.01
N SER A 134 -7.02 14.00 -2.60
CA SER A 134 -8.12 14.64 -1.85
C SER A 134 -9.38 13.85 -2.17
N LEU A 135 -10.02 13.32 -1.15
CA LEU A 135 -11.15 12.40 -1.30
C LEU A 135 -12.33 12.80 -0.43
N THR A 136 -13.53 12.51 -0.92
CA THR A 136 -14.78 12.63 -0.17
C THR A 136 -15.56 11.33 -0.32
N THR A 137 -16.15 10.88 0.78
CA THR A 137 -17.11 9.75 0.74
C THR A 137 -18.36 10.18 1.48
N GLU A 138 -19.50 10.08 0.81
CA GLU A 138 -20.82 10.30 1.39
C GLU A 138 -21.58 8.98 1.46
N PHE A 139 -22.31 8.79 2.56
CA PHE A 139 -23.12 7.63 2.80
C PHE A 139 -24.47 8.04 3.37
N THR A 140 -25.55 7.56 2.78
CA THR A 140 -26.91 7.77 3.23
C THR A 140 -27.62 6.43 3.36
N GLN A 141 -28.33 6.24 4.46
CA GLN A 141 -29.13 5.02 4.68
C GLN A 141 -30.46 5.38 5.32
N PHE A 142 -31.51 4.72 4.84
CA PHE A 142 -32.83 4.73 5.45
C PHE A 142 -33.28 3.30 5.70
N THR A 143 -33.87 3.06 6.87
CA THR A 143 -34.44 1.75 7.22
C THR A 143 -35.82 1.97 7.83
N LEU A 144 -36.76 1.16 7.38
CA LEU A 144 -38.11 1.08 7.93
C LEU A 144 -38.33 -0.37 8.37
N ASP A 145 -38.60 -0.58 9.63
CA ASP A 145 -39.02 -1.87 10.14
C ASP A 145 -40.33 -1.76 10.90
N GLY A 146 -41.04 -2.87 10.96
CA GLY A 146 -42.29 -2.93 11.69
C GLY A 146 -42.62 -4.34 12.16
N SER A 147 -43.42 -4.41 13.23
CA SER A 147 -43.94 -5.66 13.74
C SER A 147 -45.39 -5.51 14.18
N HIS A 148 -46.16 -6.58 13.99
CA HIS A 148 -47.54 -6.69 14.48
C HIS A 148 -47.78 -8.08 15.06
N ASP A 149 -48.34 -8.12 16.28
CA ASP A 149 -48.77 -9.33 16.96
C ASP A 149 -50.28 -9.46 16.85
N PHE A 150 -50.76 -10.53 16.20
CA PHE A 150 -52.17 -10.78 15.98
C PHE A 150 -52.90 -11.40 17.21
N GLY A 151 -52.18 -11.64 18.33
CA GLY A 151 -52.77 -12.16 19.56
C GLY A 151 -53.13 -13.65 19.54
N ASN A 152 -52.90 -14.34 18.43
CA ASN A 152 -53.21 -15.78 18.22
C ASN A 152 -51.95 -16.66 18.12
N GLY A 153 -50.76 -16.15 18.58
CA GLY A 153 -49.44 -16.76 18.42
C GLY A 153 -48.77 -16.45 17.10
N LEU A 154 -49.38 -15.66 16.21
CA LEU A 154 -48.79 -15.20 14.98
C LEU A 154 -48.26 -13.76 15.15
N LYS A 155 -46.95 -13.58 14.89
CA LYS A 155 -46.29 -12.28 14.81
C LYS A 155 -45.70 -12.08 13.43
N LEU A 156 -46.02 -10.96 12.80
CA LEU A 156 -45.45 -10.51 11.53
C LEU A 156 -44.33 -9.48 11.82
N THR A 157 -43.18 -9.63 11.18
CA THR A 157 -42.15 -8.61 11.12
C THR A 157 -41.77 -8.35 9.69
N ALA A 158 -41.53 -7.08 9.34
CA ALA A 158 -41.11 -6.66 8.02
C ALA A 158 -39.99 -5.63 8.15
N LEU A 159 -39.03 -5.65 7.25
CA LEU A 159 -37.93 -4.69 7.15
C LEU A 159 -37.75 -4.32 5.69
N ALA A 160 -37.58 -3.02 5.44
CA ALA A 160 -37.19 -2.47 4.16
C ALA A 160 -36.10 -1.40 4.38
N GLY A 161 -35.14 -1.32 3.50
CA GLY A 161 -34.09 -0.31 3.61
C GLY A 161 -33.49 0.02 2.26
N MET A 162 -32.87 1.19 2.21
CA MET A 162 -32.05 1.62 1.10
C MET A 162 -30.78 2.26 1.63
N ALA A 163 -29.68 2.09 0.91
CA ALA A 163 -28.41 2.74 1.22
C ALA A 163 -27.74 3.16 -0.09
N GLU A 164 -27.09 4.30 -0.04
CA GLU A 164 -26.30 4.84 -1.14
C GLU A 164 -24.94 5.28 -0.61
N SER A 165 -23.90 5.02 -1.38
CA SER A 165 -22.53 5.46 -1.07
C SER A 165 -21.93 6.06 -2.33
N GLU A 166 -21.46 7.29 -2.21
CA GLU A 166 -20.75 8.00 -3.26
C GLU A 166 -19.32 8.27 -2.79
N HIS A 167 -18.36 7.99 -3.67
CA HIS A 167 -16.94 8.27 -3.42
C HIS A 167 -16.36 9.10 -4.56
N ASP A 168 -15.76 10.22 -4.22
CA ASP A 168 -15.09 11.10 -5.16
C ASP A 168 -13.63 11.33 -4.74
N ASN A 169 -12.73 11.33 -5.72
CA ASN A 169 -11.32 11.68 -5.57
C ASN A 169 -10.94 12.70 -6.66
N PRO A 170 -11.38 13.96 -6.50
CA PRO A 170 -11.24 14.98 -7.53
C PRO A 170 -9.81 15.45 -7.76
N LYS A 171 -8.90 15.11 -6.84
CA LYS A 171 -7.48 15.48 -6.96
C LYS A 171 -6.59 14.30 -6.61
N GLN A 172 -5.94 13.77 -7.62
CA GLN A 172 -4.88 12.82 -7.45
C GLN A 172 -3.65 13.29 -8.24
N THR A 173 -2.58 13.59 -7.53
CA THR A 173 -1.32 14.02 -8.14
C THR A 173 -0.22 13.06 -7.75
N THR A 174 0.61 12.64 -8.70
CA THR A 174 1.80 11.85 -8.43
C THR A 174 3.00 12.49 -9.12
N LEU A 175 4.07 12.70 -8.36
CA LEU A 175 5.37 13.18 -8.84
C LEU A 175 6.40 12.06 -8.66
N LEU A 176 7.18 11.81 -9.70
CA LEU A 176 8.24 10.81 -9.69
C LEU A 176 9.57 11.45 -10.05
N PHE A 177 10.55 11.26 -9.16
CA PHE A 177 11.92 11.68 -9.37
C PHE A 177 12.82 10.45 -9.33
N ASP A 178 13.68 10.27 -10.31
CA ASP A 178 14.58 9.13 -10.41
C ASP A 178 16.04 9.58 -10.31
N ALA A 179 16.85 8.75 -9.64
CA ALA A 179 18.29 8.74 -9.67
C ALA A 179 18.71 7.37 -10.21
N LEU A 180 19.48 7.35 -11.29
CA LEU A 180 19.80 6.15 -12.04
C LEU A 180 21.23 5.68 -11.77
N ASP A 181 21.48 4.39 -11.98
CA ASP A 181 22.81 3.78 -11.99
C ASP A 181 23.56 4.02 -10.66
N ILE A 182 22.92 3.77 -9.53
CA ILE A 182 23.50 4.01 -8.21
C ILE A 182 24.27 2.77 -7.73
N ASP A 183 25.56 2.97 -7.47
CA ASP A 183 26.45 1.95 -6.94
C ASP A 183 26.42 1.89 -5.41
N GLY A 184 26.61 0.65 -4.88
CA GLY A 184 26.73 0.41 -3.44
C GLY A 184 25.41 0.48 -2.68
N TYR A 185 24.27 0.26 -3.36
CA TYR A 185 23.00 0.09 -2.68
C TYR A 185 23.05 -1.11 -1.75
N VAL A 186 22.64 -0.94 -0.49
CA VAL A 186 22.62 -2.01 0.53
C VAL A 186 21.20 -2.31 0.97
N TYR A 187 20.92 -3.60 1.08
CA TYR A 187 19.71 -4.16 1.62
C TYR A 187 20.10 -5.18 2.72
N ASP A 188 19.72 -4.94 3.99
CA ASP A 188 20.17 -5.75 5.11
C ASP A 188 19.05 -6.04 6.13
N PHE A 189 18.58 -7.30 6.16
CA PHE A 189 17.59 -7.84 7.10
C PHE A 189 18.25 -8.69 8.22
N ARG A 190 19.56 -8.78 8.28
CA ARG A 190 20.23 -9.70 9.22
C ARG A 190 20.00 -9.37 10.69
N LYS A 191 19.71 -8.09 10.99
CA LYS A 191 19.50 -7.59 12.35
C LYS A 191 18.04 -7.44 12.73
N ASP A 192 17.19 -7.16 11.78
CA ASP A 192 15.74 -6.96 11.96
C ASP A 192 15.01 -7.63 10.81
N ASP A 193 14.09 -8.54 11.12
CA ASP A 193 13.33 -9.29 10.14
C ASP A 193 12.07 -8.55 9.63
N ARG A 194 11.80 -7.36 10.17
CA ARG A 194 10.65 -6.53 9.80
C ARG A 194 11.05 -5.25 9.08
N LEU A 195 12.11 -4.61 9.56
CA LEU A 195 12.58 -3.34 9.01
C LEU A 195 14.03 -3.49 8.57
N PRO A 196 14.32 -3.61 7.28
CA PRO A 196 15.68 -3.71 6.79
C PRO A 196 16.43 -2.38 6.98
N LEU A 197 17.73 -2.47 7.14
CA LEU A 197 18.59 -1.33 6.88
C LEU A 197 18.74 -1.21 5.35
N ILE A 198 18.36 -0.07 4.80
CA ILE A 198 18.60 0.27 3.40
C ILE A 198 19.59 1.44 3.36
N SER A 199 20.66 1.29 2.58
CA SER A 199 21.58 2.38 2.24
C SER A 199 21.53 2.62 0.74
N TYR A 200 21.52 3.88 0.36
CA TYR A 200 21.41 4.29 -1.04
C TYR A 200 22.79 4.55 -1.68
N GLY A 201 23.84 3.88 -1.18
CA GLY A 201 25.19 3.93 -1.73
C GLY A 201 25.75 5.35 -1.78
N ALA A 202 26.22 5.77 -2.93
CA ALA A 202 26.79 7.09 -3.17
C ALA A 202 25.75 8.20 -3.34
N LEU A 203 24.43 7.87 -3.40
CA LEU A 203 23.38 8.84 -3.61
C LEU A 203 23.16 9.70 -2.37
N ASP A 204 23.33 11.02 -2.49
CA ASP A 204 22.81 11.96 -1.50
C ASP A 204 21.31 12.19 -1.75
N VAL A 205 20.47 11.49 -0.98
CA VAL A 205 19.02 11.55 -1.12
C VAL A 205 18.44 12.91 -0.74
N THR A 206 19.22 13.77 -0.05
CA THR A 206 18.80 15.12 0.38
C THR A 206 19.16 16.21 -0.62
N ALA A 207 20.05 15.93 -1.57
CA ALA A 207 20.49 16.90 -2.56
C ALA A 207 19.53 16.94 -3.75
N PRO A 208 18.87 18.08 -4.06
CA PRO A 208 17.98 18.18 -5.20
C PRO A 208 18.65 17.85 -6.55
N ALA A 209 19.95 18.12 -6.65
CA ALA A 209 20.73 17.84 -7.87
C ALA A 209 20.90 16.33 -8.14
N SER A 210 20.68 15.48 -7.16
CA SER A 210 20.72 14.02 -7.31
C SER A 210 19.51 13.47 -8.07
N TRP A 211 18.46 14.26 -8.24
CA TRP A 211 17.17 13.81 -8.72
C TRP A 211 16.78 14.42 -10.06
N ARG A 212 16.18 13.61 -10.90
CA ARG A 212 15.58 14.04 -12.16
C ARG A 212 14.07 13.78 -12.13
N LEU A 213 13.27 14.81 -12.35
CA LEU A 213 11.81 14.65 -12.53
C LEU A 213 11.57 13.86 -13.82
N THR A 214 10.95 12.68 -13.68
CA THR A 214 10.70 11.75 -14.78
C THR A 214 9.23 11.67 -15.15
N GLN A 215 8.32 11.89 -14.19
CA GLN A 215 6.90 11.82 -14.48
C GLN A 215 6.07 12.69 -13.55
N ILE A 216 5.04 13.32 -14.13
CA ILE A 216 3.94 13.99 -13.42
C ILE A 216 2.65 13.32 -13.90
N ARG A 217 1.81 12.89 -12.96
CA ARG A 217 0.46 12.38 -13.23
C ARG A 217 -0.54 13.25 -12.50
N LEU A 218 -1.51 13.75 -13.23
CA LEU A 218 -2.65 14.51 -12.71
C LEU A 218 -3.93 13.75 -13.10
N ARG A 219 -4.80 13.53 -12.15
CA ARG A 219 -6.11 12.89 -12.34
C ARG A 219 -7.17 13.66 -11.58
#